data_6f6526215e8871d880db099a1cdc19e0
#
_entry.id   6f6526215e8871d880db099a1cdc19e0
#
_cell.length_a   1.000
_cell.length_b   1.000
_cell.length_c   1.000
_cell.angle_alpha   90.00
_cell.angle_beta   90.00
_cell.angle_gamma   90.00
#
_symmetry.space_group_name_H-M   'P 1'
#
loop_
_entity.id
_entity.type
_entity.pdbx_description
1 polymer ?
#
loop_
_entity_poly.entity_id
_entity_poly.type
_entity_poly.pdbx_seq_one_letter_code
_entity_poly.pdbx_strand_id
1 'polypeptide(L)'
;MSLKYSTTTADYLVWSDAMNLIRKLAKDKNYKMSLLIALGCFTGLRISDILALTWEQILNTEEFTITEKKTGKRRTLRLNPQLQQHIQECHGHIQPLKDTSYILVSQKGTVFTIQRINVILKEIKKKYRLKVKNFSCHSLRKTFGRQVYNMNSENSELALVKLMELFNHSSIAITKRYLGLRQEEILETYDFLTF
;
A
#
# COMPACT_ATOMS: atom_id res chain seq x y z
N MET A 1 7.46 -7.09 -19.23
CA MET A 1 6.07 -7.10 -19.76
C MET A 1 5.35 -8.27 -19.13
N SER A 2 4.15 -8.10 -18.55
CA SER A 2 3.31 -9.23 -18.18
C SER A 2 2.75 -9.83 -19.46
N LEU A 3 2.75 -11.16 -19.56
CA LEU A 3 2.13 -11.87 -20.67
C LEU A 3 0.66 -11.41 -20.79
N LYS A 4 0.19 -11.17 -22.01
CA LYS A 4 -1.13 -10.57 -22.36
C LYS A 4 -2.35 -11.32 -21.77
N TYR A 5 -2.15 -12.47 -21.13
CA TYR A 5 -3.17 -13.33 -20.50
C TYR A 5 -2.76 -13.86 -19.12
N SER A 6 -1.79 -13.22 -18.44
CA SER A 6 -1.42 -13.67 -17.09
C SER A 6 -2.49 -13.28 -16.08
N THR A 7 -3.12 -14.25 -15.46
CA THR A 7 -4.13 -14.10 -14.39
C THR A 7 -3.52 -13.90 -13.00
N THR A 8 -2.20 -13.61 -12.90
CA THR A 8 -1.53 -13.43 -11.62
C THR A 8 -2.00 -12.14 -10.95
N THR A 9 -2.78 -12.29 -9.90
CA THR A 9 -3.17 -11.18 -9.02
C THR A 9 -2.12 -10.98 -7.94
N ALA A 10 -1.89 -9.73 -7.54
CA ALA A 10 -1.07 -9.44 -6.38
C ALA A 10 -1.78 -9.93 -5.11
N ASP A 11 -1.02 -10.51 -4.17
CA ASP A 11 -1.53 -10.89 -2.86
C ASP A 11 -1.26 -9.78 -1.84
N TYR A 12 -1.98 -9.77 -0.73
CA TYR A 12 -1.74 -8.86 0.38
C TYR A 12 -0.71 -9.45 1.36
N LEU A 13 -0.10 -8.61 2.18
CA LEU A 13 0.62 -9.02 3.38
C LEU A 13 -0.34 -9.03 4.57
N VAL A 14 -0.19 -9.99 5.47
CA VAL A 14 -0.80 -9.90 6.79
C VAL A 14 -0.29 -8.63 7.47
N TRP A 15 -1.15 -7.92 8.21
CA TRP A 15 -0.81 -6.61 8.78
C TRP A 15 0.44 -6.65 9.67
N SER A 16 0.55 -7.66 10.53
CA SER A 16 1.73 -7.84 11.39
C SER A 16 3.02 -8.02 10.59
N ASP A 17 2.96 -8.76 9.47
CA ASP A 17 4.11 -8.96 8.59
C ASP A 17 4.51 -7.66 7.87
N ALA A 18 3.52 -6.86 7.45
CA ALA A 18 3.77 -5.55 6.85
C ALA A 18 4.46 -4.61 7.86
N MET A 19 3.97 -4.55 9.10
CA MET A 19 4.57 -3.72 10.16
C MET A 19 5.99 -4.19 10.52
N ASN A 20 6.20 -5.49 10.60
CA ASN A 20 7.53 -6.06 10.82
C ASN A 20 8.49 -5.75 9.66
N LEU A 21 8.00 -5.79 8.42
CA LEU A 21 8.80 -5.45 7.25
C LEU A 21 9.24 -3.98 7.26
N ILE A 22 8.32 -3.05 7.58
CA ILE A 22 8.63 -1.62 7.71
C ILE A 22 9.76 -1.40 8.71
N ARG A 23 9.65 -2.01 9.92
CA ARG A 23 10.69 -1.89 10.97
C ARG A 23 12.02 -2.50 10.55
N LYS A 24 12.03 -3.68 9.91
CA LYS A 24 13.25 -4.32 9.41
C LYS A 24 13.94 -3.49 8.34
N LEU A 25 13.19 -2.88 7.43
CA LEU A 25 13.73 -1.99 6.40
C LEU A 25 14.36 -0.74 7.01
N ALA A 26 13.72 -0.12 8.00
CA ALA A 26 14.26 1.02 8.73
C ALA A 26 15.56 0.64 9.48
N LYS A 27 15.56 -0.50 10.18
CA LYS A 27 16.76 -1.05 10.86
C LYS A 27 17.90 -1.29 9.87
N ASP A 28 17.61 -1.78 8.67
CA ASP A 28 18.58 -1.99 7.59
C ASP A 28 18.92 -0.69 6.85
N LYS A 29 18.52 0.47 7.36
CA LYS A 29 18.75 1.81 6.77
C LYS A 29 18.15 1.99 5.36
N ASN A 30 17.20 1.15 4.98
CA ASN A 30 16.47 1.27 3.72
C ASN A 30 15.21 2.12 3.91
N TYR A 31 15.40 3.37 4.35
CA TYR A 31 14.33 4.28 4.73
C TYR A 31 13.36 4.59 3.59
N LYS A 32 13.85 4.68 2.33
CA LYS A 32 13.00 4.94 1.16
C LYS A 32 11.97 3.83 0.95
N MET A 33 12.38 2.57 1.08
CA MET A 33 11.44 1.44 0.91
C MET A 33 10.58 1.22 2.15
N SER A 34 11.10 1.51 3.34
CA SER A 34 10.31 1.54 4.57
C SER A 34 9.17 2.55 4.46
N LEU A 35 9.46 3.78 4.04
CA LEU A 35 8.49 4.85 3.82
C LEU A 35 7.46 4.48 2.74
N LEU A 36 7.92 3.94 1.59
CA LEU A 36 7.03 3.48 0.51
C LEU A 36 6.00 2.48 1.02
N ILE A 37 6.46 1.45 1.75
CA ILE A 37 5.60 0.38 2.24
C ILE A 37 4.65 0.92 3.32
N ALA A 38 5.13 1.77 4.23
CA ALA A 38 4.30 2.42 5.23
C ALA A 38 3.19 3.25 4.58
N LEU A 39 3.53 4.16 3.66
CA LEU A 39 2.54 4.96 2.95
C LEU A 39 1.51 4.09 2.22
N GLY A 40 1.95 3.06 1.50
CA GLY A 40 1.04 2.16 0.80
C GLY A 40 0.07 1.41 1.71
N CYS A 41 0.56 0.91 2.86
CA CYS A 41 -0.23 0.15 3.82
C CYS A 41 -1.13 1.02 4.71
N PHE A 42 -0.76 2.27 5.00
CA PHE A 42 -1.56 3.15 5.87
C PHE A 42 -2.54 4.04 5.12
N THR A 43 -2.27 4.39 3.85
CA THR A 43 -3.13 5.30 3.07
C THR A 43 -3.93 4.59 1.99
N GLY A 44 -3.49 3.40 1.58
CA GLY A 44 -4.06 2.68 0.45
C GLY A 44 -3.93 3.42 -0.87
N LEU A 45 -3.01 4.37 -1.02
CA LEU A 45 -2.75 5.09 -2.28
C LEU A 45 -2.26 4.16 -3.38
N ARG A 46 -2.52 4.54 -4.63
CA ARG A 46 -1.87 3.89 -5.78
C ARG A 46 -0.39 4.28 -5.81
N ILE A 47 0.44 3.38 -6.29
CA ILE A 47 1.89 3.63 -6.40
C ILE A 47 2.20 4.90 -7.21
N SER A 48 1.43 5.19 -8.28
CA SER A 48 1.59 6.41 -9.07
C SER A 48 1.41 7.68 -8.25
N ASP A 49 0.50 7.64 -7.27
CA ASP A 49 0.17 8.77 -6.42
C ASP A 49 1.23 8.91 -5.31
N ILE A 50 1.70 7.80 -4.73
CA ILE A 50 2.81 7.80 -3.75
C ILE A 50 4.10 8.36 -4.38
N LEU A 51 4.41 7.96 -5.62
CA LEU A 51 5.60 8.43 -6.34
C LEU A 51 5.53 9.92 -6.73
N ALA A 52 4.35 10.52 -6.65
CA ALA A 52 4.15 11.94 -6.93
C ALA A 52 4.15 12.82 -5.67
N LEU A 53 4.21 12.23 -4.47
CA LEU A 53 4.26 12.99 -3.22
C LEU A 53 5.61 13.71 -3.06
N THR A 54 5.54 14.91 -2.50
CA THR A 54 6.70 15.67 -2.02
C THR A 54 6.75 15.65 -0.49
N TRP A 55 7.90 15.95 0.07
CA TRP A 55 8.05 16.02 1.52
C TRP A 55 7.16 17.09 2.15
N GLU A 56 7.09 18.28 1.55
CA GLU A 56 6.24 19.38 2.05
C GLU A 56 4.76 19.01 2.19
N GLN A 57 4.27 18.05 1.35
CA GLN A 57 2.88 17.61 1.41
C GLN A 57 2.58 16.71 2.60
N ILE A 58 3.56 15.96 3.10
CA ILE A 58 3.34 14.92 4.12
C ILE A 58 4.10 15.16 5.42
N LEU A 59 5.07 16.09 5.43
CA LEU A 59 5.88 16.40 6.60
C LEU A 59 5.12 17.37 7.51
N ASN A 60 5.07 17.08 8.81
CA ASN A 60 4.45 17.92 9.84
C ASN A 60 2.97 18.28 9.56
N THR A 61 2.24 17.39 8.90
CA THR A 61 0.81 17.57 8.63
C THR A 61 0.00 16.38 9.11
N GLU A 62 -1.22 16.62 9.56
CA GLU A 62 -2.17 15.58 9.90
C GLU A 62 -3.02 15.16 8.69
N GLU A 63 -3.26 16.10 7.79
CA GLU A 63 -4.08 15.89 6.59
C GLU A 63 -3.43 16.53 5.37
N PHE A 64 -3.55 15.90 4.24
CA PHE A 64 -3.13 16.44 2.95
C PHE A 64 -4.08 16.03 1.83
N THR A 65 -4.14 16.84 0.79
CA THR A 65 -5.00 16.59 -0.36
C THR A 65 -4.15 16.31 -1.60
N ILE A 66 -4.51 15.27 -2.33
CA ILE A 66 -3.91 14.94 -3.62
C ILE A 66 -4.95 14.97 -4.74
N THR A 67 -4.47 15.13 -5.98
CA THR A 67 -5.23 14.82 -7.18
C THR A 67 -4.72 13.48 -7.72
N GLU A 68 -5.57 12.44 -7.66
CA GLU A 68 -5.20 11.09 -8.12
C GLU A 68 -4.85 11.10 -9.60
N LYS A 69 -3.67 10.61 -9.97
CA LYS A 69 -3.20 10.59 -11.38
C LYS A 69 -4.09 9.79 -12.33
N LYS A 70 -4.71 8.71 -11.84
CA LYS A 70 -5.53 7.83 -12.69
C LYS A 70 -6.94 8.38 -12.93
N THR A 71 -7.51 9.09 -11.96
CA THR A 71 -8.94 9.45 -11.97
C THR A 71 -9.18 10.95 -12.06
N GLY A 72 -8.16 11.78 -11.80
CA GLY A 72 -8.26 13.22 -11.69
C GLY A 72 -9.05 13.71 -10.45
N LYS A 73 -9.52 12.81 -9.61
CA LYS A 73 -10.32 13.17 -8.44
C LYS A 73 -9.43 13.69 -7.30
N ARG A 74 -9.92 14.73 -6.61
CA ARG A 74 -9.30 15.21 -5.37
C ARG A 74 -9.66 14.26 -4.23
N ARG A 75 -8.66 13.97 -3.39
CA ARG A 75 -8.82 13.12 -2.21
C ARG A 75 -8.02 13.69 -1.05
N THR A 76 -8.68 13.90 0.08
CA THR A 76 -8.04 14.24 1.35
C THR A 76 -7.70 12.95 2.10
N LEU A 77 -6.50 12.87 2.64
CA LEU A 77 -6.00 11.75 3.43
C LEU A 77 -5.59 12.26 4.80
N ARG A 78 -5.82 11.43 5.82
CA ARG A 78 -5.32 11.67 7.17
C ARG A 78 -4.14 10.74 7.45
N LEU A 79 -3.09 11.33 8.00
CA LEU A 79 -1.92 10.61 8.51
C LEU A 79 -2.12 10.37 10.01
N ASN A 80 -2.21 9.11 10.42
CA ASN A 80 -2.26 8.81 11.84
C ASN A 80 -0.91 9.12 12.52
N PRO A 81 -0.87 9.30 13.85
CA PRO A 81 0.35 9.69 14.56
C PRO A 81 1.54 8.74 14.34
N GLN A 82 1.29 7.44 14.25
CA GLN A 82 2.34 6.46 14.00
C GLN A 82 2.99 6.63 12.63
N LEU A 83 2.18 6.90 11.60
CA LEU A 83 2.69 7.15 10.25
C LEU A 83 3.43 8.50 10.18
N GLN A 84 2.92 9.54 10.85
CA GLN A 84 3.58 10.84 10.93
C GLN A 84 4.98 10.71 11.56
N GLN A 85 5.09 10.02 12.69
CA GLN A 85 6.37 9.76 13.35
C GLN A 85 7.35 9.02 12.41
N HIS A 86 6.86 8.01 11.69
CA HIS A 86 7.69 7.26 10.75
C HIS A 86 8.13 8.10 9.54
N ILE A 87 7.27 9.01 9.05
CA ILE A 87 7.62 9.98 8.00
C ILE A 87 8.75 10.90 8.48
N GLN A 88 8.64 11.45 9.70
CA GLN A 88 9.67 12.32 10.30
C GLN A 88 11.00 11.57 10.48
N GLU A 89 10.97 10.34 10.97
CA GLU A 89 12.15 9.49 11.09
C GLU A 89 12.83 9.27 9.73
N CYS A 90 12.05 8.87 8.71
CA CYS A 90 12.57 8.69 7.37
C CYS A 90 13.14 9.97 6.76
N HIS A 91 12.49 11.12 6.98
CA HIS A 91 12.97 12.42 6.52
C HIS A 91 14.33 12.76 7.14
N GLY A 92 14.46 12.60 8.46
CA GLY A 92 15.71 12.87 9.19
C GLY A 92 16.89 12.02 8.71
N HIS A 93 16.62 10.79 8.25
CA HIS A 93 17.67 9.91 7.72
C HIS A 93 17.95 10.07 6.22
N ILE A 94 16.92 10.39 5.41
CA ILE A 94 17.06 10.58 3.96
C ILE A 94 17.68 11.93 3.67
N GLN A 95 17.42 12.96 4.49
CA GLN A 95 17.94 14.32 4.40
C GLN A 95 17.81 14.90 2.97
N PRO A 96 16.59 15.12 2.45
CA PRO A 96 16.41 15.69 1.13
C PRO A 96 16.97 17.11 1.06
N LEU A 97 17.48 17.50 -0.09
CA LEU A 97 18.02 18.87 -0.29
C LEU A 97 16.96 19.97 -0.12
N LYS A 98 15.70 19.65 -0.45
CA LYS A 98 14.55 20.57 -0.33
C LYS A 98 13.29 19.75 -0.04
N ASP A 99 12.39 20.29 0.78
CA ASP A 99 11.10 19.64 1.07
C ASP A 99 10.14 19.64 -0.13
N THR A 100 10.36 20.50 -1.11
CA THR A 100 9.67 20.43 -2.42
C THR A 100 10.07 19.21 -3.26
N SER A 101 11.14 18.47 -2.85
CA SER A 101 11.58 17.27 -3.56
C SER A 101 10.60 16.11 -3.38
N TYR A 102 10.50 15.27 -4.41
CA TYR A 102 9.78 14.01 -4.30
C TYR A 102 10.37 13.10 -3.21
N ILE A 103 9.49 12.40 -2.49
CA ILE A 103 9.89 11.54 -1.37
C ILE A 103 10.67 10.28 -1.81
N LEU A 104 10.47 9.83 -3.03
CA LEU A 104 11.03 8.58 -3.57
C LEU A 104 11.86 8.85 -4.83
N VAL A 105 13.06 9.32 -4.62
CA VAL A 105 14.05 9.55 -5.67
C VAL A 105 15.17 8.51 -5.61
N SER A 106 15.69 8.13 -6.80
CA SER A 106 16.84 7.27 -6.96
C SER A 106 18.13 7.97 -6.55
N GLN A 107 19.27 7.27 -6.58
CA GLN A 107 20.59 7.89 -6.39
C GLN A 107 20.92 8.92 -7.47
N LYS A 108 20.29 8.82 -8.65
CA LYS A 108 20.46 9.78 -9.76
C LYS A 108 19.55 11.02 -9.62
N GLY A 109 18.83 11.18 -8.52
CA GLY A 109 17.89 12.28 -8.29
C GLY A 109 16.56 12.19 -9.06
N THR A 110 16.32 11.11 -9.80
CA THR A 110 15.07 10.89 -10.54
C THR A 110 14.07 10.08 -9.74
N VAL A 111 12.77 10.37 -9.90
CA VAL A 111 11.69 9.58 -9.29
C VAL A 111 11.74 8.13 -9.80
N PHE A 112 11.51 7.18 -8.91
CA PHE A 112 11.44 5.77 -9.30
C PHE A 112 10.29 5.51 -10.28
N THR A 113 10.53 4.61 -11.24
CA THR A 113 9.43 4.07 -12.07
C THR A 113 8.69 2.96 -11.33
N ILE A 114 7.42 2.75 -11.67
CA ILE A 114 6.60 1.65 -11.11
C ILE A 114 7.25 0.29 -11.35
N GLN A 115 7.85 0.11 -12.54
CA GLN A 115 8.57 -1.11 -12.91
C GLN A 115 9.76 -1.35 -11.97
N ARG A 116 10.56 -0.30 -11.71
CA ARG A 116 11.72 -0.41 -10.80
C ARG A 116 11.26 -0.73 -9.37
N ILE A 117 10.20 -0.10 -8.88
CA ILE A 117 9.63 -0.43 -7.56
C ILE A 117 9.21 -1.89 -7.50
N ASN A 118 8.52 -2.42 -8.51
CA ASN A 118 8.14 -3.83 -8.53
C ASN A 118 9.34 -4.79 -8.52
N VAL A 119 10.44 -4.44 -9.18
CA VAL A 119 11.70 -5.20 -9.10
C VAL A 119 12.23 -5.19 -7.67
N ILE A 120 12.34 -4.00 -7.06
CA ILE A 120 12.82 -3.85 -5.67
C ILE A 120 11.92 -4.62 -4.69
N LEU A 121 10.60 -4.59 -4.84
CA LEU A 121 9.67 -5.35 -3.99
C LEU A 121 9.89 -6.86 -4.11
N LYS A 122 10.22 -7.39 -5.28
CA LYS A 122 10.59 -8.81 -5.46
C LYS A 122 11.91 -9.14 -4.74
N GLU A 123 12.90 -8.25 -4.82
CA GLU A 123 14.16 -8.38 -4.09
C GLU A 123 13.93 -8.38 -2.57
N ILE A 124 13.10 -7.45 -2.07
CA ILE A 124 12.67 -7.36 -0.66
C ILE A 124 11.96 -8.64 -0.24
N LYS A 125 11.00 -9.14 -1.04
CA LYS A 125 10.32 -10.41 -0.75
C LYS A 125 11.33 -11.54 -0.51
N LYS A 126 12.33 -11.67 -1.39
CA LYS A 126 13.37 -12.70 -1.28
C LYS A 126 14.24 -12.48 -0.04
N LYS A 127 14.74 -11.25 0.16
CA LYS A 127 15.65 -10.90 1.28
C LYS A 127 14.99 -11.17 2.65
N TYR A 128 13.74 -10.75 2.83
CA TYR A 128 13.02 -10.86 4.11
C TYR A 128 12.17 -12.14 4.22
N ARG A 129 12.23 -13.05 3.24
CA ARG A 129 11.51 -14.32 3.19
C ARG A 129 10.01 -14.16 3.44
N LEU A 130 9.38 -13.17 2.77
CA LEU A 130 7.97 -12.88 2.96
C LEU A 130 7.09 -14.04 2.47
N LYS A 131 6.17 -14.47 3.30
CA LYS A 131 5.19 -15.53 3.01
C LYS A 131 4.03 -14.98 2.18
N VAL A 132 4.31 -14.53 0.97
CA VAL A 132 3.35 -13.99 0.01
C VAL A 132 3.71 -14.49 -1.38
N LYS A 133 2.75 -14.98 -2.16
CA LYS A 133 3.03 -15.55 -3.48
C LYS A 133 3.44 -14.47 -4.49
N ASN A 134 2.62 -13.46 -4.66
CA ASN A 134 2.81 -12.38 -5.63
C ASN A 134 2.90 -11.01 -4.93
N PHE A 135 4.12 -10.58 -4.61
CA PHE A 135 4.36 -9.28 -3.96
C PHE A 135 4.66 -8.19 -4.98
N SER A 136 3.85 -7.15 -4.99
CA SER A 136 3.96 -6.00 -5.91
C SER A 136 3.43 -4.72 -5.28
N CYS A 137 3.49 -3.61 -6.00
CA CYS A 137 2.90 -2.34 -5.55
C CYS A 137 1.41 -2.45 -5.16
N HIS A 138 0.64 -3.31 -5.86
CA HIS A 138 -0.76 -3.54 -5.52
C HIS A 138 -0.95 -4.26 -4.19
N SER A 139 0.04 -5.02 -3.73
CA SER A 139 0.00 -5.72 -2.44
C SER A 139 -0.16 -4.75 -1.28
N LEU A 140 0.50 -3.60 -1.33
CA LEU A 140 0.45 -2.60 -0.27
C LEU A 140 -0.97 -2.04 -0.09
N ARG A 141 -1.61 -1.68 -1.21
CA ARG A 141 -3.00 -1.19 -1.21
C ARG A 141 -4.00 -2.29 -0.82
N LYS A 142 -3.74 -3.54 -1.20
CA LYS A 142 -4.54 -4.69 -0.72
C LYS A 142 -4.37 -4.92 0.78
N THR A 143 -3.15 -4.79 1.31
CA THR A 143 -2.88 -4.88 2.76
C THR A 143 -3.68 -3.83 3.53
N PHE A 144 -3.70 -2.57 3.07
CA PHE A 144 -4.57 -1.53 3.63
C PHE A 144 -6.04 -1.96 3.64
N GLY A 145 -6.56 -2.38 2.49
CA GLY A 145 -7.97 -2.74 2.36
C GLY A 145 -8.36 -3.95 3.22
N ARG A 146 -7.50 -4.98 3.30
CA ARG A 146 -7.72 -6.14 4.17
C ARG A 146 -7.70 -5.75 5.64
N GLN A 147 -6.79 -4.86 6.04
CA GLN A 147 -6.74 -4.39 7.42
C GLN A 147 -8.00 -3.59 7.80
N VAL A 148 -8.44 -2.66 6.94
CA VAL A 148 -9.67 -1.91 7.18
C VAL A 148 -10.89 -2.84 7.27
N TYR A 149 -10.97 -3.84 6.40
CA TYR A 149 -12.04 -4.85 6.44
C TYR A 149 -12.01 -5.65 7.74
N ASN A 150 -10.86 -6.18 8.13
CA ASN A 150 -10.72 -7.01 9.32
C ASN A 150 -10.99 -6.24 10.63
N MET A 151 -10.62 -4.95 10.69
CA MET A 151 -10.89 -4.10 11.85
C MET A 151 -12.38 -3.75 12.02
N ASN A 152 -13.20 -3.99 11.00
CA ASN A 152 -14.62 -3.71 11.00
C ASN A 152 -15.44 -5.00 10.78
N SER A 153 -15.02 -6.11 11.37
CA SER A 153 -15.66 -7.43 11.19
C SER A 153 -17.16 -7.42 11.52
N GLU A 154 -17.56 -6.69 12.57
CA GLU A 154 -18.97 -6.54 12.96
C GLU A 154 -19.82 -5.71 11.97
N ASN A 155 -19.18 -4.86 11.17
CA ASN A 155 -19.81 -3.99 10.17
C ASN A 155 -19.10 -4.13 8.80
N SER A 156 -18.85 -5.36 8.39
CA SER A 156 -18.05 -5.67 7.19
C SER A 156 -18.62 -5.08 5.90
N GLU A 157 -19.93 -4.98 5.77
CA GLU A 157 -20.57 -4.35 4.60
C GLU A 157 -20.30 -2.85 4.54
N LEU A 158 -20.40 -2.14 5.68
CA LEU A 158 -20.07 -0.72 5.75
C LEU A 158 -18.58 -0.49 5.44
N ALA A 159 -17.70 -1.38 5.92
CA ALA A 159 -16.29 -1.32 5.58
C ALA A 159 -16.05 -1.49 4.07
N LEU A 160 -16.79 -2.39 3.41
CA LEU A 160 -16.71 -2.58 1.96
C LEU A 160 -17.21 -1.37 1.17
N VAL A 161 -18.29 -0.70 1.64
CA VAL A 161 -18.76 0.56 1.03
C VAL A 161 -17.68 1.63 1.12
N LYS A 162 -17.12 1.86 2.32
CA LYS A 162 -16.01 2.81 2.52
C LYS A 162 -14.80 2.48 1.64
N LEU A 163 -14.42 1.20 1.56
CA LEU A 163 -13.30 0.76 0.72
C LEU A 163 -13.60 0.90 -0.78
N MET A 164 -14.84 0.69 -1.21
CA MET A 164 -15.27 0.92 -2.59
C MET A 164 -15.06 2.39 -2.97
N GLU A 165 -15.47 3.32 -2.11
CA GLU A 165 -15.27 4.76 -2.31
C GLU A 165 -13.78 5.13 -2.29
N LEU A 166 -13.04 4.68 -1.27
CA LEU A 166 -11.60 4.91 -1.12
C LEU A 166 -10.78 4.39 -2.31
N PHE A 167 -11.20 3.28 -2.90
CA PHE A 167 -10.53 2.69 -4.05
C PHE A 167 -11.07 3.21 -5.38
N ASN A 168 -12.16 3.98 -5.33
CA ASN A 168 -12.90 4.42 -6.52
C ASN A 168 -13.25 3.22 -7.42
N HIS A 169 -13.85 2.20 -6.83
CA HIS A 169 -14.41 1.04 -7.53
C HIS A 169 -15.89 1.29 -7.84
N SER A 170 -16.37 0.79 -8.96
CA SER A 170 -17.76 0.98 -9.39
C SER A 170 -18.77 0.08 -8.66
N SER A 171 -18.31 -0.91 -7.88
CA SER A 171 -19.19 -1.77 -7.08
C SER A 171 -18.46 -2.44 -5.93
N ILE A 172 -19.22 -2.86 -4.91
CA ILE A 172 -18.74 -3.68 -3.78
C ILE A 172 -18.19 -5.01 -4.30
N ALA A 173 -18.80 -5.62 -5.32
CA ALA A 173 -18.33 -6.86 -5.91
C ALA A 173 -16.91 -6.75 -6.48
N ILE A 174 -16.56 -5.62 -7.07
CA ILE A 174 -15.19 -5.34 -7.54
C ILE A 174 -14.25 -5.21 -6.35
N THR A 175 -14.68 -4.55 -5.27
CA THR A 175 -13.88 -4.41 -4.04
C THR A 175 -13.63 -5.77 -3.38
N LYS A 176 -14.65 -6.61 -3.22
CA LYS A 176 -14.52 -7.99 -2.71
C LYS A 176 -13.53 -8.80 -3.56
N ARG A 177 -13.68 -8.77 -4.89
CA ARG A 177 -12.75 -9.44 -5.81
C ARG A 177 -11.33 -8.92 -5.69
N TYR A 178 -11.15 -7.59 -5.64
CA TYR A 178 -9.85 -6.96 -5.49
C TYR A 178 -9.14 -7.39 -4.21
N LEU A 179 -9.85 -7.49 -3.09
CA LEU A 179 -9.33 -7.89 -1.79
C LEU A 179 -9.14 -9.41 -1.66
N GLY A 180 -9.69 -10.21 -2.57
CA GLY A 180 -9.66 -11.67 -2.50
C GLY A 180 -10.74 -12.29 -1.61
N LEU A 181 -11.65 -11.48 -1.04
CA LEU A 181 -12.72 -11.94 -0.14
C LEU A 181 -13.68 -12.90 -0.83
N ARG A 182 -14.04 -12.62 -2.10
CA ARG A 182 -14.97 -13.49 -2.85
C ARG A 182 -14.46 -14.93 -2.97
N GLN A 183 -13.15 -15.12 -3.14
CA GLN A 183 -12.57 -16.45 -3.22
C GLN A 183 -12.61 -17.16 -1.87
N GLU A 184 -12.35 -16.44 -0.79
CA GLU A 184 -12.44 -16.96 0.58
C GLU A 184 -13.88 -17.37 0.90
N GLU A 185 -14.87 -16.51 0.66
CA GLU A 185 -16.29 -16.79 0.86
C GLU A 185 -16.75 -18.05 0.09
N ILE A 186 -16.25 -18.26 -1.15
CA ILE A 186 -16.56 -19.45 -1.94
C ILE A 186 -15.92 -20.71 -1.31
N LEU A 187 -14.67 -20.62 -0.84
CA LEU A 187 -13.97 -21.75 -0.22
C LEU A 187 -14.62 -22.14 1.12
N GLU A 188 -14.95 -21.16 1.96
CA GLU A 188 -15.66 -21.37 3.23
C GLU A 188 -16.99 -22.12 3.04
N THR A 189 -17.67 -21.94 1.89
CA THR A 189 -18.90 -22.67 1.60
C THR A 189 -18.71 -24.20 1.61
N TYR A 190 -17.52 -24.68 1.23
CA TYR A 190 -17.24 -26.11 1.27
C TYR A 190 -16.99 -26.63 2.68
N ASP A 191 -16.53 -25.75 3.60
CA ASP A 191 -16.24 -26.13 4.99
C ASP A 191 -17.51 -26.39 5.80
N PHE A 192 -18.67 -25.92 5.33
CA PHE A 192 -19.98 -26.18 5.94
C PHE A 192 -20.63 -27.51 5.52
N LEU A 193 -20.06 -28.19 4.53
CA LEU A 193 -20.55 -29.49 4.09
C LEU A 193 -20.06 -30.58 5.05
N THR A 194 -20.98 -31.17 5.80
CA THR A 194 -20.73 -32.29 6.72
C THR A 194 -21.49 -33.52 6.29
N PHE A 195 -20.96 -34.70 6.63
CA PHE A 195 -21.65 -35.98 6.44
C PHE A 195 -22.69 -36.22 7.54
#